data_a51e6fe4c95a73ee5c02e949de6881aa
#
_entry.id   a51e6fe4c95a73ee5c02e949de6881aa
#
_cell.length_a   1.000
_cell.length_b   1.000
_cell.length_c   1.000
_cell.angle_alpha   90.00
_cell.angle_beta   90.00
_cell.angle_gamma   90.00
#
_symmetry.space_group_name_H-M   'P 1'
#
loop_
_entity.id
_entity.type
_entity.pdbx_description
1 polymer ?
#
loop_
_entity_poly.entity_id
_entity_poly.type
_entity_poly.pdbx_seq_one_letter_code
_entity_poly.pdbx_strand_id
1 'polypeptide(L)'
;MDDLGTIFSLNNWPGHLSYVLIAVSYWLTNMFWLRLVAVVGLSLEILYFWLSGGDLRTGIGWDLIFISINLYQIYRLVNDRLSLRLPEPDRELLRSVFAGLDDAQIARLLIAGELCEITEGTTLAEENQPLRKLFFICAGRVRVTIAGREVSHLERGNFVGEVAFLTEKPATATATVIAEGAVRALVFETGKLNQFFRHEAEVAGLIYQLLGRELAHKIKVSNKLLSTAKGQNRSRKRPSWKSASDTSSPRIR
;
A
#
# COMPACT_ATOMS: atom_id res chain seq x y z
N MET A 1 37.38 53.48 1.21
CA MET A 1 36.19 53.28 2.07
C MET A 1 34.89 53.20 1.26
N ASP A 2 34.97 53.20 -0.08
CA ASP A 2 33.79 53.30 -0.98
C ASP A 2 33.24 51.93 -1.40
N ASP A 3 33.86 50.84 -1.00
CA ASP A 3 33.47 49.49 -1.45
C ASP A 3 32.26 48.93 -0.71
N LEU A 4 31.99 49.31 0.54
CA LEU A 4 30.83 48.84 1.33
C LEU A 4 29.51 49.44 0.85
N GLY A 5 29.52 50.65 0.30
CA GLY A 5 28.32 51.32 -0.23
C GLY A 5 27.80 50.69 -1.52
N THR A 6 28.70 50.08 -2.33
CA THR A 6 28.34 49.38 -3.57
C THR A 6 27.75 47.99 -3.30
N ILE A 7 28.17 47.32 -2.23
CA ILE A 7 27.65 46.02 -1.83
C ILE A 7 26.17 46.11 -1.43
N PHE A 8 25.76 47.20 -0.72
CA PHE A 8 24.40 47.43 -0.26
C PHE A 8 23.57 48.33 -1.20
N SER A 9 23.99 48.52 -2.45
CA SER A 9 23.23 49.31 -3.42
C SER A 9 21.88 48.68 -3.69
N LEU A 10 20.83 49.54 -3.83
CA LEU A 10 19.47 49.10 -4.16
C LEU A 10 19.40 48.30 -5.48
N ASN A 11 20.39 48.37 -6.33
CA ASN A 11 20.47 47.62 -7.57
C ASN A 11 20.80 46.12 -7.34
N ASN A 12 21.39 45.74 -6.19
CA ASN A 12 21.79 44.39 -5.85
C ASN A 12 20.76 43.69 -4.95
N TRP A 13 19.60 44.29 -4.69
CA TRP A 13 18.58 43.74 -3.79
C TRP A 13 18.09 42.35 -4.15
N PRO A 14 17.94 41.94 -5.46
CA PRO A 14 17.49 40.58 -5.76
C PRO A 14 18.50 39.53 -5.32
N GLY A 15 19.81 39.83 -5.46
CA GLY A 15 20.88 38.93 -4.99
C GLY A 15 20.89 38.79 -3.48
N HIS A 16 20.77 39.88 -2.72
CA HIS A 16 20.68 39.81 -1.26
C HIS A 16 19.45 39.05 -0.78
N LEU A 17 18.31 39.28 -1.43
CA LEU A 17 17.06 38.57 -1.09
C LEU A 17 17.15 37.07 -1.41
N SER A 18 17.81 36.68 -2.50
CA SER A 18 18.01 35.28 -2.84
C SER A 18 18.80 34.55 -1.76
N TYR A 19 19.90 35.10 -1.29
CA TYR A 19 20.70 34.49 -0.22
C TYR A 19 19.97 34.41 1.12
N VAL A 20 19.15 35.42 1.47
CA VAL A 20 18.29 35.38 2.66
C VAL A 20 17.26 34.27 2.54
N LEU A 21 16.62 34.08 1.39
CA LEU A 21 15.66 33.03 1.17
C LEU A 21 16.32 31.63 1.21
N ILE A 22 17.50 31.50 0.64
CA ILE A 22 18.27 30.26 0.74
C ILE A 22 18.63 29.95 2.20
N ALA A 23 19.09 30.92 2.98
CA ALA A 23 19.37 30.77 4.40
C ALA A 23 18.10 30.36 5.20
N VAL A 24 16.96 30.96 4.91
CA VAL A 24 15.67 30.60 5.51
C VAL A 24 15.27 29.17 5.13
N SER A 25 15.57 28.73 3.90
CA SER A 25 15.26 27.36 3.48
C SER A 25 15.95 26.30 4.36
N TYR A 26 17.17 26.56 4.85
CA TYR A 26 17.86 25.63 5.75
C TYR A 26 17.24 25.54 7.15
N TRP A 27 16.44 26.53 7.57
CA TRP A 27 15.74 26.50 8.85
C TRP A 27 14.40 25.77 8.78
N LEU A 28 13.86 25.57 7.59
CA LEU A 28 12.56 24.95 7.41
C LEU A 28 12.64 23.44 7.57
N THR A 29 11.95 22.91 8.57
CA THR A 29 11.81 21.45 8.80
C THR A 29 10.78 20.81 7.87
N ASN A 30 9.85 21.59 7.32
CA ASN A 30 8.85 21.09 6.38
C ASN A 30 9.42 21.00 4.95
N MET A 31 9.56 19.78 4.45
CA MET A 31 10.18 19.49 3.15
C MET A 31 9.54 20.24 1.96
N PHE A 32 8.23 20.48 1.99
CA PHE A 32 7.53 21.20 0.93
C PHE A 32 7.93 22.68 0.90
N TRP A 33 7.86 23.36 2.06
CA TRP A 33 8.21 24.77 2.18
C TRP A 33 9.69 25.02 1.90
N LEU A 34 10.57 24.12 2.36
CA LEU A 34 12.00 24.18 2.06
C LEU A 34 12.25 24.22 0.55
N ARG A 35 11.61 23.32 -0.21
CA ARG A 35 11.75 23.25 -1.68
C ARG A 35 11.18 24.48 -2.38
N LEU A 36 10.01 24.95 -1.89
CA LEU A 36 9.36 26.12 -2.48
C LEU A 36 10.23 27.38 -2.31
N VAL A 37 10.74 27.63 -1.10
CA VAL A 37 11.60 28.78 -0.82
C VAL A 37 12.93 28.68 -1.60
N ALA A 38 13.50 27.48 -1.75
CA ALA A 38 14.69 27.28 -2.57
C ALA A 38 14.45 27.63 -4.05
N VAL A 39 13.30 27.22 -4.63
CA VAL A 39 12.94 27.58 -6.02
C VAL A 39 12.82 29.10 -6.18
N VAL A 40 12.17 29.78 -5.24
CA VAL A 40 12.02 31.25 -5.27
C VAL A 40 13.40 31.92 -5.15
N GLY A 41 14.26 31.47 -4.23
CA GLY A 41 15.60 32.01 -4.07
C GLY A 41 16.46 31.89 -5.33
N LEU A 42 16.52 30.69 -5.92
CA LEU A 42 17.25 30.44 -7.17
C LEU A 42 16.69 31.25 -8.35
N SER A 43 15.38 31.44 -8.41
CA SER A 43 14.76 32.28 -9.44
C SER A 43 15.16 33.75 -9.32
N LEU A 44 15.28 34.27 -8.08
CA LEU A 44 15.77 35.63 -7.82
C LEU A 44 17.26 35.75 -8.14
N GLU A 45 18.05 34.71 -7.92
CA GLU A 45 19.48 34.68 -8.28
C GLU A 45 19.67 34.75 -9.80
N ILE A 46 18.89 34.00 -10.58
CA ILE A 46 18.87 34.11 -12.04
C ILE A 46 18.50 35.53 -12.47
N LEU A 47 17.47 36.13 -11.86
CA LEU A 47 17.06 37.50 -12.16
C LEU A 47 18.18 38.49 -11.86
N TYR A 48 18.90 38.35 -10.74
CA TYR A 48 20.06 39.14 -10.40
C TYR A 48 21.18 39.02 -11.45
N PHE A 49 21.51 37.80 -11.87
CA PHE A 49 22.53 37.58 -12.91
C PHE A 49 22.14 38.21 -14.24
N TRP A 50 20.87 38.14 -14.60
CA TRP A 50 20.36 38.75 -15.82
C TRP A 50 20.41 40.30 -15.80
N LEU A 51 20.09 40.92 -14.65
CA LEU A 51 20.15 42.38 -14.46
C LEU A 51 21.58 42.91 -14.38
N SER A 52 22.49 42.13 -13.86
CA SER A 52 23.90 42.54 -13.64
C SER A 52 24.72 42.60 -14.94
N GLY A 53 24.22 42.06 -16.07
CA GLY A 53 24.86 42.18 -17.39
C GLY A 53 26.21 41.43 -17.52
N GLY A 54 26.60 40.63 -16.52
CA GLY A 54 27.83 39.80 -16.53
C GLY A 54 27.68 38.51 -17.32
N ASP A 55 28.80 37.93 -17.77
CA ASP A 55 28.80 36.61 -18.43
C ASP A 55 28.72 35.49 -17.37
N LEU A 56 27.57 35.39 -16.70
CA LEU A 56 27.28 34.44 -15.62
C LEU A 56 26.47 33.24 -16.11
N ARG A 57 26.59 32.86 -17.39
CA ARG A 57 25.85 31.77 -18.03
C ARG A 57 25.99 30.44 -17.32
N THR A 58 27.18 30.17 -16.76
CA THR A 58 27.43 28.94 -15.99
C THR A 58 26.59 28.89 -14.71
N GLY A 59 26.46 30.01 -13.97
CA GLY A 59 25.61 30.12 -12.79
C GLY A 59 24.15 29.87 -13.13
N ILE A 60 23.61 30.57 -14.12
CA ILE A 60 22.23 30.39 -14.61
C ILE A 60 21.97 28.91 -15.01
N GLY A 61 22.95 28.26 -15.67
CA GLY A 61 22.81 26.86 -16.02
C GLY A 61 22.63 25.93 -14.81
N TRP A 62 23.42 26.12 -13.77
CA TRP A 62 23.28 25.35 -12.52
C TRP A 62 22.00 25.66 -11.77
N ASP A 63 21.57 26.91 -11.71
CA ASP A 63 20.31 27.30 -11.07
C ASP A 63 19.11 26.65 -11.73
N LEU A 64 19.08 26.58 -13.07
CA LEU A 64 18.03 25.89 -13.81
C LEU A 64 17.99 24.39 -13.48
N ILE A 65 19.14 23.75 -13.33
CA ILE A 65 19.22 22.34 -12.91
C ILE A 65 18.64 22.18 -11.50
N PHE A 66 19.04 23.03 -10.54
CA PHE A 66 18.56 22.97 -9.17
C PHE A 66 17.06 23.27 -9.07
N ILE A 67 16.56 24.25 -9.83
CA ILE A 67 15.11 24.51 -9.92
C ILE A 67 14.37 23.30 -10.44
N SER A 68 14.86 22.65 -11.51
CA SER A 68 14.23 21.45 -12.09
C SER A 68 14.16 20.30 -11.08
N ILE A 69 15.23 20.05 -10.33
CA ILE A 69 15.27 19.04 -9.27
C ILE A 69 14.25 19.37 -8.16
N ASN A 70 14.19 20.63 -7.72
CA ASN A 70 13.27 21.03 -6.65
C ASN A 70 11.81 20.95 -7.13
N LEU A 71 11.48 21.37 -8.35
CA LEU A 71 10.14 21.25 -8.94
C LEU A 71 9.70 19.79 -9.08
N TYR A 72 10.61 18.92 -9.53
CA TYR A 72 10.31 17.48 -9.60
C TYR A 72 9.99 16.90 -8.21
N GLN A 73 10.72 17.30 -7.18
CA GLN A 73 10.47 16.86 -5.82
C GLN A 73 9.18 17.44 -5.22
N ILE A 74 8.85 18.71 -5.53
CA ILE A 74 7.56 19.31 -5.18
C ILE A 74 6.43 18.53 -5.85
N TYR A 75 6.55 18.23 -7.15
CA TYR A 75 5.59 17.43 -7.88
C TYR A 75 5.36 16.07 -7.20
N ARG A 76 6.42 15.36 -6.84
CA ARG A 76 6.31 14.10 -6.07
C ARG A 76 5.58 14.27 -4.76
N LEU A 77 5.96 15.25 -3.93
CA LEU A 77 5.33 15.52 -2.64
C LEU A 77 3.84 15.86 -2.76
N VAL A 78 3.46 16.62 -3.79
CA VAL A 78 2.05 16.98 -4.05
C VAL A 78 1.27 15.76 -4.56
N ASN A 79 1.87 15.00 -5.46
CA ASN A 79 1.24 13.79 -6.01
C ASN A 79 1.02 12.73 -4.92
N ASP A 80 1.99 12.53 -4.03
CA ASP A 80 1.87 11.64 -2.87
C ASP A 80 0.71 12.07 -1.93
N ARG A 81 0.50 13.40 -1.75
CA ARG A 81 -0.63 13.91 -0.96
C ARG A 81 -1.98 13.82 -1.68
N LEU A 82 -2.01 13.95 -3.01
CA LEU A 82 -3.23 13.85 -3.81
C LEU A 82 -3.76 12.43 -3.91
N SER A 83 -2.88 11.42 -3.87
CA SER A 83 -3.28 10.01 -3.86
C SER A 83 -4.00 9.58 -2.58
N LEU A 84 -3.94 10.38 -1.50
CA LEU A 84 -4.69 10.15 -0.26
C LEU A 84 -6.18 10.59 -0.34
N ARG A 85 -6.76 10.77 -1.53
CA ARG A 85 -8.20 11.03 -1.72
C ARG A 85 -9.07 9.79 -1.49
N LEU A 86 -8.70 8.95 -0.53
CA LEU A 86 -9.53 7.86 -0.08
C LEU A 86 -10.65 8.39 0.82
N PRO A 87 -11.86 7.79 0.77
CA PRO A 87 -12.87 8.00 1.79
C PRO A 87 -12.29 7.76 3.19
N GLU A 88 -12.68 8.58 4.17
CA GLU A 88 -12.15 8.47 5.55
C GLU A 88 -12.17 7.04 6.12
N PRO A 89 -13.25 6.22 5.94
CA PRO A 89 -13.26 4.86 6.46
C PRO A 89 -12.16 3.97 5.85
N ASP A 90 -11.78 4.19 4.59
CA ASP A 90 -10.73 3.39 3.95
C ASP A 90 -9.34 3.83 4.39
N ARG A 91 -9.14 5.14 4.63
CA ARG A 91 -7.89 5.68 5.16
C ARG A 91 -7.61 5.14 6.56
N GLU A 92 -8.62 5.12 7.44
CA GLU A 92 -8.49 4.57 8.79
C GLU A 92 -8.16 3.06 8.75
N LEU A 93 -8.82 2.31 7.87
CA LEU A 93 -8.52 0.90 7.64
C LEU A 93 -7.06 0.71 7.21
N LEU A 94 -6.59 1.46 6.20
CA LEU A 94 -5.23 1.34 5.70
C LEU A 94 -4.21 1.66 6.78
N ARG A 95 -4.43 2.72 7.58
CA ARG A 95 -3.57 3.05 8.71
C ARG A 95 -3.55 1.96 9.77
N SER A 96 -4.67 1.31 10.03
CA SER A 96 -4.75 0.22 11.02
C SER A 96 -4.06 -1.06 10.52
N VAL A 97 -4.26 -1.43 9.27
CA VAL A 97 -3.68 -2.65 8.69
C VAL A 97 -2.19 -2.46 8.41
N PHE A 98 -1.80 -1.29 7.87
CA PHE A 98 -0.43 -0.94 7.55
C PHE A 98 0.23 -0.06 8.64
N ALA A 99 -0.08 -0.31 9.91
CA ALA A 99 0.39 0.51 11.06
C ALA A 99 1.92 0.64 11.19
N GLY A 100 2.69 -0.19 10.47
CA GLY A 100 4.15 -0.08 10.39
C GLY A 100 4.66 0.86 9.31
N LEU A 101 3.77 1.43 8.46
CA LEU A 101 4.11 2.38 7.42
C LEU A 101 3.74 3.80 7.83
N ASP A 102 4.56 4.77 7.41
CA ASP A 102 4.22 6.18 7.51
C ASP A 102 3.20 6.60 6.43
N ASP A 103 2.59 7.78 6.60
CA ASP A 103 1.58 8.30 5.67
C ASP A 103 2.13 8.47 4.23
N ALA A 104 3.42 8.75 4.06
CA ALA A 104 4.04 8.88 2.75
C ALA A 104 4.26 7.51 2.10
N GLN A 105 4.64 6.48 2.87
CA GLN A 105 4.76 5.11 2.40
C GLN A 105 3.41 4.52 2.01
N ILE A 106 2.35 4.77 2.80
CA ILE A 106 0.98 4.39 2.45
C ILE A 106 0.54 5.09 1.16
N ALA A 107 0.83 6.38 1.01
CA ALA A 107 0.51 7.12 -0.21
C ALA A 107 1.21 6.52 -1.44
N ARG A 108 2.49 6.17 -1.34
CA ARG A 108 3.22 5.51 -2.43
C ARG A 108 2.68 4.12 -2.76
N LEU A 109 2.29 3.36 -1.74
CA LEU A 109 1.63 2.06 -1.94
C LEU A 109 0.30 2.21 -2.69
N LEU A 110 -0.49 3.24 -2.36
CA LEU A 110 -1.74 3.55 -3.06
C LEU A 110 -1.55 3.94 -4.53
N ILE A 111 -0.43 4.60 -4.86
CA ILE A 111 -0.08 4.90 -6.25
C ILE A 111 0.29 3.63 -7.03
N ALA A 112 0.86 2.63 -6.36
CA ALA A 112 1.17 1.34 -6.97
C ALA A 112 -0.06 0.45 -7.20
N GLY A 113 -1.19 0.79 -6.59
CA GLY A 113 -2.49 0.12 -6.73
C GLY A 113 -3.55 1.00 -7.37
N GLU A 114 -4.70 0.42 -7.66
CA GLU A 114 -5.88 1.09 -8.18
C GLU A 114 -7.08 0.80 -7.29
N LEU A 115 -7.79 1.82 -6.84
CA LEU A 115 -9.03 1.65 -6.07
C LEU A 115 -10.16 1.38 -7.06
N CYS A 116 -10.72 0.17 -6.99
CA CYS A 116 -11.78 -0.30 -7.87
C CYS A 116 -13.08 -0.55 -7.10
N GLU A 117 -14.19 -0.16 -7.69
CA GLU A 117 -15.53 -0.60 -7.30
C GLU A 117 -15.91 -1.83 -8.13
N ILE A 118 -16.21 -2.92 -7.44
CA ILE A 118 -16.50 -4.23 -8.01
C ILE A 118 -17.98 -4.52 -7.77
N THR A 119 -18.70 -4.78 -8.86
CA THR A 119 -20.14 -5.09 -8.82
C THR A 119 -20.40 -6.51 -8.32
N GLU A 120 -21.57 -6.73 -7.77
CA GLU A 120 -22.04 -8.05 -7.35
C GLU A 120 -21.92 -9.09 -8.45
N GLY A 121 -21.52 -10.31 -8.08
CA GLY A 121 -21.34 -11.44 -9.00
C GLY A 121 -20.02 -11.42 -9.78
N THR A 122 -19.21 -10.34 -9.68
CA THR A 122 -17.92 -10.28 -10.36
C THR A 122 -16.94 -11.28 -9.74
N THR A 123 -16.28 -12.08 -10.58
CA THR A 123 -15.22 -13.02 -10.17
C THR A 123 -13.88 -12.29 -10.06
N LEU A 124 -13.31 -12.24 -8.84
CA LEU A 124 -12.00 -11.64 -8.57
C LEU A 124 -10.86 -12.63 -8.86
N ALA A 125 -11.10 -13.91 -8.57
CA ALA A 125 -10.16 -14.99 -8.81
C ALA A 125 -10.95 -16.24 -9.18
N GLU A 126 -10.42 -17.08 -10.09
CA GLU A 126 -11.00 -18.34 -10.50
C GLU A 126 -10.02 -19.48 -10.17
N GLU A 127 -10.52 -20.50 -9.49
CA GLU A 127 -9.72 -21.65 -9.03
C GLU A 127 -8.93 -22.30 -10.19
N ASN A 128 -7.65 -22.57 -9.97
CA ASN A 128 -6.69 -23.12 -10.94
C ASN A 128 -6.37 -22.21 -12.15
N GLN A 129 -6.90 -21.00 -12.23
CA GLN A 129 -6.56 -20.05 -13.28
C GLN A 129 -5.40 -19.13 -12.86
N PRO A 130 -4.59 -18.65 -13.82
CA PRO A 130 -3.52 -17.71 -13.54
C PRO A 130 -4.06 -16.43 -12.89
N LEU A 131 -3.51 -16.05 -11.74
CA LEU A 131 -3.88 -14.82 -11.05
C LEU A 131 -2.67 -13.88 -10.97
N ARG A 132 -2.80 -12.71 -11.60
CA ARG A 132 -1.76 -11.67 -11.65
C ARG A 132 -2.12 -10.42 -10.87
N LYS A 133 -3.12 -10.52 -10.01
CA LYS A 133 -3.63 -9.41 -9.19
C LYS A 133 -3.68 -9.82 -7.72
N LEU A 134 -3.32 -8.87 -6.86
CA LEU A 134 -3.53 -8.95 -5.42
C LEU A 134 -4.60 -7.91 -5.07
N PHE A 135 -5.64 -8.33 -4.38
CA PHE A 135 -6.73 -7.45 -3.96
C PHE A 135 -6.68 -7.27 -2.44
N PHE A 136 -6.89 -6.05 -1.99
CA PHE A 136 -7.12 -5.72 -0.59
C PHE A 136 -8.54 -5.17 -0.45
N ILE A 137 -9.39 -5.85 0.30
CA ILE A 137 -10.81 -5.49 0.44
C ILE A 137 -10.96 -4.29 1.39
N CYS A 138 -11.36 -3.15 0.85
CA CYS A 138 -11.62 -1.93 1.61
C CYS A 138 -13.04 -1.88 2.15
N ALA A 139 -14.02 -2.41 1.42
CA ALA A 139 -15.42 -2.48 1.83
C ALA A 139 -16.15 -3.61 1.10
N GLY A 140 -17.22 -4.11 1.69
CA GLY A 140 -18.01 -5.21 1.14
C GLY A 140 -17.53 -6.58 1.58
N ARG A 141 -18.08 -7.62 0.92
CA ARG A 141 -17.82 -9.04 1.24
C ARG A 141 -17.62 -9.81 -0.05
N VAL A 142 -16.73 -10.81 -0.02
CA VAL A 142 -16.53 -11.75 -1.11
C VAL A 142 -16.65 -13.18 -0.61
N ARG A 143 -17.25 -14.04 -1.41
CA ARG A 143 -17.42 -15.46 -1.14
C ARG A 143 -16.29 -16.25 -1.75
N VAL A 144 -15.75 -17.18 -0.98
CA VAL A 144 -14.66 -18.08 -1.40
C VAL A 144 -15.21 -19.49 -1.57
N THR A 145 -14.99 -20.06 -2.75
CA THR A 145 -15.39 -21.42 -3.07
C THR A 145 -14.17 -22.25 -3.54
N ILE A 146 -14.13 -23.52 -3.15
CA ILE A 146 -13.13 -24.50 -3.61
C ILE A 146 -13.88 -25.73 -4.10
N ALA A 147 -13.58 -26.18 -5.30
CA ALA A 147 -14.28 -27.29 -5.97
C ALA A 147 -15.80 -27.11 -5.95
N GLY A 148 -16.28 -25.88 -6.18
CA GLY A 148 -17.70 -25.51 -6.19
C GLY A 148 -18.39 -25.48 -4.82
N ARG A 149 -17.67 -25.73 -3.73
CA ARG A 149 -18.20 -25.66 -2.36
C ARG A 149 -17.76 -24.39 -1.68
N GLU A 150 -18.69 -23.70 -1.06
CA GLU A 150 -18.39 -22.53 -0.25
C GLU A 150 -17.60 -22.94 0.99
N VAL A 151 -16.46 -22.25 1.21
CA VAL A 151 -15.55 -22.55 2.32
C VAL A 151 -15.44 -21.41 3.32
N SER A 152 -15.57 -20.16 2.86
CA SER A 152 -15.49 -18.98 3.73
C SER A 152 -15.94 -17.71 3.02
N HIS A 153 -16.06 -16.63 3.80
CA HIS A 153 -16.21 -15.27 3.30
C HIS A 153 -15.01 -14.45 3.74
N LEU A 154 -14.61 -13.51 2.89
CA LEU A 154 -13.62 -12.50 3.22
C LEU A 154 -14.28 -11.13 3.21
N GLU A 155 -13.89 -10.30 4.15
CA GLU A 155 -14.49 -8.99 4.39
C GLU A 155 -13.41 -7.91 4.37
N ARG A 156 -13.80 -6.71 4.76
CA ARG A 156 -12.93 -5.56 4.92
C ARG A 156 -11.64 -5.91 5.68
N GLY A 157 -10.49 -5.54 5.13
CA GLY A 157 -9.17 -5.78 5.72
C GLY A 157 -8.50 -7.08 5.28
N ASN A 158 -9.19 -7.95 4.52
CA ASN A 158 -8.61 -9.19 4.01
C ASN A 158 -7.97 -9.00 2.63
N PHE A 159 -7.01 -9.89 2.33
CA PHE A 159 -6.42 -10.00 1.00
C PHE A 159 -7.00 -11.16 0.21
N VAL A 160 -7.04 -11.00 -1.13
CA VAL A 160 -7.38 -12.05 -2.11
C VAL A 160 -6.23 -12.17 -3.11
N GLY A 161 -5.76 -13.39 -3.35
CA GLY A 161 -4.66 -13.66 -4.27
C GLY A 161 -3.28 -13.70 -3.60
N GLU A 162 -3.22 -13.66 -2.28
CA GLU A 162 -1.99 -13.70 -1.49
C GLU A 162 -1.20 -14.99 -1.71
N VAL A 163 -1.87 -16.13 -1.86
CA VAL A 163 -1.22 -17.41 -2.14
C VAL A 163 -0.53 -17.36 -3.48
N ALA A 164 -1.23 -16.92 -4.53
CA ALA A 164 -0.66 -16.77 -5.87
C ALA A 164 0.48 -15.75 -5.90
N PHE A 165 0.39 -14.68 -5.10
CA PHE A 165 1.43 -13.66 -5.01
C PHE A 165 2.70 -14.16 -4.32
N LEU A 166 2.57 -14.97 -3.27
CA LEU A 166 3.67 -15.48 -2.45
C LEU A 166 4.31 -16.77 -3.02
N THR A 167 3.63 -17.47 -3.94
CA THR A 167 4.14 -18.71 -4.54
C THR A 167 4.97 -18.44 -5.80
N GLU A 168 5.83 -19.37 -6.14
CA GLU A 168 6.60 -19.33 -7.38
C GLU A 168 5.70 -19.50 -8.60
N LYS A 169 6.14 -18.96 -9.74
CA LYS A 169 5.41 -19.07 -11.01
C LYS A 169 5.30 -20.50 -11.52
N PRO A 170 4.18 -20.89 -12.13
CA PRO A 170 3.01 -20.06 -12.46
C PRO A 170 2.09 -19.82 -11.26
N ALA A 171 1.83 -18.55 -10.96
CA ALA A 171 0.93 -18.14 -9.88
C ALA A 171 -0.53 -18.40 -10.28
N THR A 172 -1.16 -19.41 -9.67
CA THR A 172 -2.57 -19.76 -9.90
C THR A 172 -3.40 -19.50 -8.64
N ALA A 173 -4.67 -19.16 -8.83
CA ALA A 173 -5.60 -19.00 -7.73
C ALA A 173 -5.95 -20.38 -7.13
N THR A 174 -5.95 -20.47 -5.80
CA THR A 174 -6.27 -21.71 -5.06
C THR A 174 -7.76 -21.87 -4.77
N ALA A 175 -8.56 -20.84 -5.07
CA ALA A 175 -10.01 -20.81 -4.85
C ALA A 175 -10.67 -19.85 -5.84
N THR A 176 -11.95 -20.04 -6.09
CA THR A 176 -12.78 -19.06 -6.78
C THR A 176 -13.33 -18.04 -5.78
N VAL A 177 -13.18 -16.76 -6.07
CA VAL A 177 -13.61 -15.64 -5.22
C VAL A 177 -14.56 -14.74 -5.99
N ILE A 178 -15.78 -14.56 -5.46
CA ILE A 178 -16.86 -13.82 -6.11
C ILE A 178 -17.38 -12.73 -5.17
N ALA A 179 -17.63 -11.54 -5.70
CA ALA A 179 -18.19 -10.43 -4.96
C ALA A 179 -19.65 -10.70 -4.53
N GLU A 180 -19.96 -10.48 -3.24
CA GLU A 180 -21.31 -10.50 -2.68
C GLU A 180 -21.76 -9.07 -2.38
N GLY A 181 -22.54 -8.50 -3.30
CA GLY A 181 -22.89 -7.08 -3.27
C GLY A 181 -21.77 -6.18 -3.82
N ALA A 182 -21.89 -4.89 -3.55
CA ALA A 182 -20.88 -3.91 -3.95
C ALA A 182 -19.62 -4.07 -3.09
N VAL A 183 -18.48 -4.30 -3.74
CA VAL A 183 -17.18 -4.45 -3.08
C VAL A 183 -16.26 -3.32 -3.56
N ARG A 184 -15.55 -2.67 -2.63
CA ARG A 184 -14.48 -1.74 -2.95
C ARG A 184 -13.16 -2.37 -2.54
N ALA A 185 -12.23 -2.46 -3.48
CA ALA A 185 -10.94 -3.10 -3.28
C ALA A 185 -9.81 -2.26 -3.87
N LEU A 186 -8.68 -2.25 -3.17
CA LEU A 186 -7.42 -1.77 -3.71
C LEU A 186 -6.76 -2.93 -4.46
N VAL A 187 -6.56 -2.75 -5.76
CA VAL A 187 -6.11 -3.79 -6.68
C VAL A 187 -4.67 -3.50 -7.08
N PHE A 188 -3.79 -4.45 -6.85
CA PHE A 188 -2.39 -4.38 -7.25
C PHE A 188 -2.13 -5.36 -8.39
N GLU A 189 -1.57 -4.88 -9.49
CA GLU A 189 -1.00 -5.75 -10.52
C GLU A 189 0.34 -6.31 -10.03
N THR A 190 0.50 -7.62 -10.00
CA THR A 190 1.70 -8.30 -9.45
C THR A 190 3.01 -7.77 -10.05
N GLY A 191 3.02 -7.50 -11.36
CA GLY A 191 4.20 -6.98 -12.04
C GLY A 191 4.61 -5.59 -11.54
N LYS A 192 3.64 -4.67 -11.43
CA LYS A 192 3.86 -3.30 -10.94
C LYS A 192 4.21 -3.28 -9.46
N LEU A 193 3.54 -4.12 -8.65
CA LEU A 193 3.82 -4.23 -7.22
C LEU A 193 5.24 -4.75 -6.97
N ASN A 194 5.69 -5.76 -7.72
CA ASN A 194 7.06 -6.27 -7.62
C ASN A 194 8.10 -5.23 -8.06
N GLN A 195 7.79 -4.41 -9.08
CA GLN A 195 8.66 -3.30 -9.47
C GLN A 195 8.73 -2.24 -8.38
N PHE A 196 7.61 -1.88 -7.77
CA PHE A 196 7.54 -0.96 -6.65
C PHE A 196 8.36 -1.45 -5.45
N PHE A 197 8.28 -2.73 -5.10
CA PHE A 197 9.02 -3.35 -4.00
C PHE A 197 10.55 -3.33 -4.18
N ARG A 198 11.05 -3.28 -5.40
CA ARG A 198 12.50 -3.12 -5.66
C ARG A 198 13.03 -1.76 -5.21
N HIS A 199 12.18 -0.75 -5.16
CA HIS A 199 12.55 0.62 -4.77
C HIS A 199 12.15 0.95 -3.34
N GLU A 200 11.21 0.19 -2.75
CA GLU A 200 10.62 0.42 -1.43
C GLU A 200 10.73 -0.84 -0.56
N ALA A 201 11.96 -1.22 -0.22
CA ALA A 201 12.24 -2.49 0.49
C ALA A 201 11.57 -2.58 1.87
N GLU A 202 11.43 -1.48 2.60
CA GLU A 202 10.74 -1.43 3.90
C GLU A 202 9.25 -1.74 3.74
N VAL A 203 8.60 -1.12 2.75
CA VAL A 203 7.19 -1.38 2.43
C VAL A 203 7.01 -2.83 2.00
N ALA A 204 7.90 -3.36 1.16
CA ALA A 204 7.90 -4.74 0.73
C ALA A 204 7.96 -5.70 1.93
N GLY A 205 8.90 -5.49 2.86
CA GLY A 205 9.07 -6.31 4.05
C GLY A 205 7.80 -6.37 4.90
N LEU A 206 7.15 -5.23 5.13
CA LEU A 206 5.91 -5.17 5.88
C LEU A 206 4.75 -5.88 5.16
N ILE A 207 4.59 -5.65 3.85
CA ILE A 207 3.54 -6.31 3.05
C ILE A 207 3.72 -7.83 3.08
N TYR A 208 4.94 -8.35 2.84
CA TYR A 208 5.22 -9.78 2.93
C TYR A 208 4.91 -10.35 4.33
N GLN A 209 5.22 -9.61 5.38
CA GLN A 209 4.90 -10.02 6.75
C GLN A 209 3.38 -10.07 7.00
N LEU A 210 2.62 -9.09 6.51
CA LEU A 210 1.16 -9.06 6.62
C LEU A 210 0.52 -10.21 5.86
N LEU A 211 0.90 -10.43 4.59
CA LEU A 211 0.40 -11.54 3.78
C LEU A 211 0.74 -12.90 4.40
N GLY A 212 1.94 -13.06 4.93
CA GLY A 212 2.36 -14.29 5.62
C GLY A 212 1.53 -14.57 6.89
N ARG A 213 1.25 -13.55 7.70
CA ARG A 213 0.39 -13.67 8.89
C ARG A 213 -1.04 -14.05 8.51
N GLU A 214 -1.60 -13.42 7.47
CA GLU A 214 -2.95 -13.70 7.02
C GLU A 214 -3.06 -15.13 6.47
N LEU A 215 -2.09 -15.58 5.68
CA LEU A 215 -2.03 -16.94 5.17
C LEU A 215 -1.94 -17.96 6.31
N ALA A 216 -1.08 -17.73 7.30
CA ALA A 216 -0.97 -18.60 8.48
C ALA A 216 -2.30 -18.67 9.26
N HIS A 217 -3.01 -17.56 9.39
CA HIS A 217 -4.33 -17.52 10.01
C HIS A 217 -5.38 -18.34 9.22
N LYS A 218 -5.44 -18.16 7.90
CA LYS A 218 -6.36 -18.90 7.00
C LYS A 218 -6.11 -20.41 7.07
N ILE A 219 -4.84 -20.84 7.07
CA ILE A 219 -4.47 -22.27 7.21
C ILE A 219 -4.93 -22.81 8.58
N LYS A 220 -4.72 -22.07 9.67
CA LYS A 220 -5.12 -22.49 11.02
C LYS A 220 -6.65 -22.67 11.13
N VAL A 221 -7.41 -21.75 10.58
CA VAL A 221 -8.88 -21.82 10.55
C VAL A 221 -9.36 -23.00 9.71
N SER A 222 -8.80 -23.20 8.51
CA SER A 222 -9.12 -24.33 7.63
C SER A 222 -8.83 -25.68 8.30
N ASN A 223 -7.68 -25.84 8.93
CA ASN A 223 -7.32 -27.07 9.66
C ASN A 223 -8.27 -27.36 10.83
N LYS A 224 -8.72 -26.31 11.55
CA LYS A 224 -9.70 -26.46 12.63
C LYS A 224 -11.05 -26.96 12.11
N LEU A 225 -11.54 -26.42 10.99
CA LEU A 225 -12.78 -26.84 10.34
C LEU A 225 -12.70 -28.31 9.88
N LEU A 226 -11.59 -28.72 9.28
CA LEU A 226 -11.35 -30.10 8.84
C LEU A 226 -11.30 -31.08 10.04
N SER A 227 -10.69 -30.69 11.15
CA SER A 227 -10.64 -31.53 12.36
C SER A 227 -12.02 -31.71 13.00
N THR A 228 -12.83 -30.67 13.03
CA THR A 228 -14.20 -30.71 13.56
C THR A 228 -15.10 -31.60 12.67
N ALA A 229 -15.01 -31.48 11.34
CA ALA A 229 -15.76 -32.29 10.40
C ALA A 229 -15.38 -33.80 10.51
N LYS A 230 -14.09 -34.13 10.69
CA LYS A 230 -13.64 -35.51 10.96
C LYS A 230 -14.16 -36.06 12.29
N GLY A 231 -14.24 -35.22 13.34
CA GLY A 231 -14.79 -35.59 14.64
C GLY A 231 -16.28 -35.93 14.58
N GLN A 232 -17.08 -35.15 13.89
CA GLN A 232 -18.51 -35.38 13.69
C GLN A 232 -18.78 -36.67 12.86
N ASN A 233 -17.97 -36.94 11.85
CA ASN A 233 -18.13 -38.16 11.03
C ASN A 233 -17.73 -39.44 11.78
N ARG A 234 -16.82 -39.34 12.76
CA ARG A 234 -16.50 -40.46 13.67
C ARG A 234 -17.60 -40.74 14.68
N SER A 235 -18.30 -39.73 15.17
CA SER A 235 -19.42 -39.91 16.12
C SER A 235 -20.66 -40.51 15.43
N ARG A 236 -20.91 -40.19 14.16
CA ARG A 236 -21.99 -40.80 13.35
C ARG A 236 -21.74 -42.25 12.95
N LYS A 237 -20.49 -42.73 12.95
CA LYS A 237 -20.13 -44.12 12.58
C LYS A 237 -20.01 -45.06 13.78
N ARG A 238 -20.34 -44.64 15.01
CA ARG A 238 -20.44 -45.59 16.12
C ARG A 238 -21.73 -46.39 16.00
N PRO A 239 -21.69 -47.71 15.80
CA PRO A 239 -22.91 -48.52 15.71
C PRO A 239 -23.63 -48.54 17.06
N SER A 240 -24.95 -48.41 17.05
CA SER A 240 -25.84 -48.37 18.22
C SER A 240 -26.01 -49.69 18.96
N TRP A 241 -25.24 -50.75 18.61
CA TRP A 241 -25.39 -52.07 19.20
C TRP A 241 -24.62 -52.30 20.52
N LYS A 242 -23.85 -51.33 21.04
CA LYS A 242 -23.12 -51.49 22.29
C LYS A 242 -23.89 -51.20 23.59
N SER A 243 -25.20 -51.00 23.54
CA SER A 243 -26.03 -50.76 24.71
C SER A 243 -27.07 -51.83 25.04
N ALA A 244 -26.93 -53.03 24.45
CA ALA A 244 -27.90 -54.12 24.70
C ALA A 244 -27.21 -55.45 25.12
N SER A 245 -26.37 -55.41 26.14
CA SER A 245 -25.93 -56.65 26.80
C SER A 245 -25.49 -56.35 28.24
N ASP A 246 -26.47 -56.13 29.12
CA ASP A 246 -26.31 -56.39 30.53
C ASP A 246 -27.68 -56.39 31.25
N THR A 247 -28.45 -57.43 31.01
CA THR A 247 -29.53 -57.86 31.93
C THR A 247 -29.88 -59.31 31.57
N SER A 248 -29.29 -60.25 32.27
CA SER A 248 -29.95 -61.44 32.78
C SER A 248 -28.92 -62.49 33.21
N SER A 249 -28.63 -62.51 34.48
CA SER A 249 -28.09 -63.69 35.17
C SER A 249 -29.24 -64.40 35.85
N PRO A 250 -29.59 -65.67 35.51
CA PRO A 250 -30.50 -66.42 36.36
C PRO A 250 -29.71 -67.13 37.45
N ARG A 251 -30.12 -66.91 38.70
CA ARG A 251 -29.76 -67.77 39.87
C ARG A 251 -30.39 -69.16 39.62
N ILE A 252 -29.58 -70.18 39.69
CA ILE A 252 -29.99 -71.55 39.89
C ILE A 252 -29.36 -72.06 41.17
N ARG A 253 -30.19 -72.72 42.02
CA ARG A 253 -29.94 -73.39 43.31
C ARG A 253 -28.80 -74.41 43.26
#